data_c5daf6daafb7d25d48b9a41ab18dceca
#
_entry.id   c5daf6daafb7d25d48b9a41ab18dceca
#
_cell.length_a   1.000
_cell.length_b   1.000
_cell.length_c   1.000
_cell.angle_alpha   90.00
_cell.angle_beta   90.00
_cell.angle_gamma   90.00
#
_symmetry.space_group_name_H-M   'P 1'
#
loop_
_entity.id
_entity.type
_entity.pdbx_description
1 polymer ?
#
loop_
_entity_poly.entity_id
_entity_poly.type
_entity_poly.pdbx_seq_one_letter_code
_entity_poly.pdbx_strand_id
1 'polypeptide(L)'
;LFYMGITAGRAVSGFISLKVNDRNMIRLGQALIAVAFVCVLMPGDTALFAGLVLMGCGCAPIYPSTIHATPARFGEELALELTGMQMAFAYIGSLAMSPLFGVLAQLVGAWIYPWYLVLFLVGMVVTGERLNGVVRLHERA
;
A
#
# COMPACT_ATOMS: atom_id res chain seq x y z
N LEU A 1 13.92 5.56 -9.42
CA LEU A 1 12.93 4.74 -10.15
C LEU A 1 11.65 4.56 -9.35
N PHE A 2 11.70 4.07 -8.10
CA PHE A 2 10.54 3.89 -7.24
C PHE A 2 9.70 5.18 -7.09
N TYR A 3 10.33 6.31 -6.80
CA TYR A 3 9.65 7.62 -6.69
C TYR A 3 9.06 8.11 -8.02
N MET A 4 9.69 7.80 -9.14
CA MET A 4 9.11 8.06 -10.47
C MET A 4 7.82 7.25 -10.66
N GLY A 5 7.82 5.98 -10.24
CA GLY A 5 6.64 5.14 -10.22
C GLY A 5 5.51 5.72 -9.36
N ILE A 6 5.82 6.22 -8.16
CA ILE A 6 4.84 6.89 -7.30
C ILE A 6 4.25 8.13 -7.97
N THR A 7 5.08 8.97 -8.58
CA THR A 7 4.63 10.21 -9.24
C THR A 7 3.73 9.90 -10.43
N ALA A 8 4.15 9.00 -11.32
CA ALA A 8 3.34 8.54 -12.43
C ALA A 8 2.04 7.85 -11.97
N GLY A 9 2.15 6.98 -10.96
CA GLY A 9 1.01 6.30 -10.36
C GLY A 9 -0.01 7.26 -9.75
N ARG A 10 0.43 8.34 -9.10
CA ARG A 10 -0.48 9.38 -8.57
C ARG A 10 -1.19 10.15 -9.68
N ALA A 11 -0.50 10.50 -10.75
CA ALA A 11 -1.13 11.15 -11.89
C ALA A 11 -2.22 10.24 -12.50
N VAL A 12 -1.89 8.98 -12.79
CA VAL A 12 -2.82 8.00 -13.35
C VAL A 12 -3.97 7.70 -12.39
N SER A 13 -3.68 7.48 -11.10
CA SER A 13 -4.72 7.19 -10.10
C SER A 13 -5.68 8.34 -9.88
N GLY A 14 -5.22 9.60 -10.00
CA GLY A 14 -6.07 10.78 -9.96
C GLY A 14 -7.15 10.78 -11.04
N PHE A 15 -6.80 10.36 -12.26
CA PHE A 15 -7.78 10.22 -13.35
C PHE A 15 -8.71 9.02 -13.16
N ILE A 16 -8.18 7.90 -12.67
CA ILE A 16 -8.95 6.66 -12.48
C ILE A 16 -9.92 6.80 -11.29
N SER A 17 -9.55 7.52 -10.23
CA SER A 17 -10.37 7.72 -9.04
C SER A 17 -11.70 8.43 -9.34
N LEU A 18 -11.79 9.17 -10.45
CA LEU A 18 -13.05 9.77 -10.91
C LEU A 18 -14.09 8.73 -11.37
N LYS A 19 -13.67 7.51 -11.70
CA LYS A 19 -14.54 6.46 -12.28
C LYS A 19 -14.59 5.18 -11.43
N VAL A 20 -13.68 5.01 -10.50
CA VAL A 20 -13.49 3.77 -9.74
C VAL A 20 -13.63 4.04 -8.26
N ASN A 21 -14.42 3.21 -7.56
CA ASN A 21 -14.58 3.27 -6.11
C ASN A 21 -13.26 3.05 -5.37
N ASP A 22 -13.08 3.73 -4.24
CA ASP A 22 -11.88 3.65 -3.39
C ASP A 22 -11.47 2.22 -3.04
N ARG A 23 -12.45 1.33 -2.78
CA ARG A 23 -12.22 -0.10 -2.54
C ARG A 23 -11.52 -0.79 -3.72
N ASN A 24 -11.97 -0.53 -4.93
CA ASN A 24 -11.40 -1.11 -6.13
C ASN A 24 -10.04 -0.51 -6.45
N MET A 25 -9.84 0.77 -6.14
CA MET A 25 -8.54 1.44 -6.25
C MET A 25 -7.50 0.82 -5.32
N ILE A 26 -7.87 0.53 -4.07
CA ILE A 26 -6.99 -0.15 -3.11
C ILE A 26 -6.64 -1.56 -3.61
N ARG A 27 -7.63 -2.33 -4.09
CA ARG A 27 -7.39 -3.67 -4.65
C ARG A 27 -6.51 -3.66 -5.89
N LEU A 28 -6.71 -2.68 -6.76
CA LEU A 28 -5.86 -2.50 -7.95
C LEU A 28 -4.42 -2.17 -7.55
N GLY A 29 -4.22 -1.29 -6.57
CA GLY A 29 -2.90 -1.01 -6.01
C GLY A 29 -2.23 -2.26 -5.42
N GLN A 30 -2.98 -3.06 -4.65
CA GLN A 30 -2.49 -4.33 -4.08
C GLN A 30 -2.12 -5.34 -5.17
N ALA A 31 -2.93 -5.46 -6.22
CA ALA A 31 -2.64 -6.34 -7.36
C ALA A 31 -1.37 -5.90 -8.10
N LEU A 32 -1.20 -4.59 -8.32
CA LEU A 32 0.02 -4.05 -8.94
C LEU A 32 1.26 -4.33 -8.10
N ILE A 33 1.17 -4.21 -6.77
CA ILE A 33 2.28 -4.54 -5.87
C ILE A 33 2.60 -6.05 -5.93
N ALA A 34 1.59 -6.91 -6.00
CA ALA A 34 1.79 -8.35 -6.14
C ALA A 34 2.51 -8.70 -7.46
N VAL A 35 2.12 -8.07 -8.58
CA VAL A 35 2.80 -8.23 -9.88
C VAL A 35 4.23 -7.68 -9.81
N ALA A 36 4.42 -6.50 -9.22
CA ALA A 36 5.73 -5.89 -9.02
C ALA A 36 6.66 -6.81 -8.22
N PHE A 37 6.13 -7.47 -7.20
CA PHE A 37 6.87 -8.44 -6.40
C PHE A 37 7.37 -9.62 -7.25
N VAL A 38 6.52 -10.17 -8.13
CA VAL A 38 6.93 -11.24 -9.04
C VAL A 38 8.04 -10.76 -9.97
N CYS A 39 7.95 -9.53 -10.48
CA CYS A 39 9.01 -8.94 -11.31
C CYS A 39 10.34 -8.80 -10.55
N VAL A 40 10.31 -8.40 -9.29
CA VAL A 40 11.51 -8.27 -8.44
C VAL A 40 12.17 -9.63 -8.16
N LEU A 41 11.40 -10.72 -8.13
CA LEU A 41 11.92 -12.08 -7.96
C LEU A 41 12.57 -12.65 -9.24
N MET A 42 12.26 -12.09 -10.40
CA MET A 42 12.84 -12.57 -11.66
C MET A 42 14.32 -12.13 -11.74
N PRO A 43 15.23 -13.04 -12.13
CA PRO A 43 16.62 -12.67 -12.34
C PRO A 43 16.75 -11.75 -13.56
N GLY A 44 17.37 -10.59 -13.37
CA GLY A 44 17.63 -9.60 -14.41
C GLY A 44 17.41 -8.16 -13.95
N ASP A 45 18.35 -7.28 -14.31
CA ASP A 45 18.31 -5.88 -13.90
C ASP A 45 17.08 -5.14 -14.44
N THR A 46 16.67 -5.48 -15.67
CA THR A 46 15.46 -4.87 -16.28
C THR A 46 14.18 -5.26 -15.55
N ALA A 47 14.07 -6.50 -15.10
CA ALA A 47 12.93 -6.97 -14.31
C ALA A 47 12.89 -6.30 -12.93
N LEU A 48 14.05 -6.14 -12.31
CA LEU A 48 14.18 -5.42 -11.04
C LEU A 48 13.74 -3.95 -11.19
N PHE A 49 14.20 -3.25 -12.21
CA PHE A 49 13.82 -1.85 -12.46
C PHE A 49 12.33 -1.70 -12.75
N ALA A 50 11.78 -2.58 -13.58
CA ALA A 50 10.35 -2.60 -13.87
C ALA A 50 9.53 -2.89 -12.60
N GLY A 51 9.95 -3.85 -11.80
CA GLY A 51 9.32 -4.18 -10.52
C GLY A 51 9.29 -3.01 -9.55
N LEU A 52 10.39 -2.25 -9.42
CA LEU A 52 10.45 -1.06 -8.55
C LEU A 52 9.50 0.05 -9.02
N VAL A 53 9.40 0.30 -10.33
CA VAL A 53 8.46 1.28 -10.88
C VAL A 53 7.01 0.84 -10.66
N LEU A 54 6.68 -0.43 -10.95
CA LEU A 54 5.35 -1.00 -10.72
C LEU A 54 4.95 -0.97 -9.24
N MET A 55 5.89 -1.23 -8.34
CA MET A 55 5.67 -1.14 -6.90
C MET A 55 5.31 0.29 -6.48
N GLY A 56 6.03 1.28 -7.00
CA GLY A 56 5.71 2.70 -6.80
C GLY A 56 4.32 3.06 -7.33
N CYS A 57 3.98 2.60 -8.55
CA CYS A 57 2.65 2.80 -9.14
C CYS A 57 1.54 2.14 -8.31
N GLY A 58 1.79 0.95 -7.75
CA GLY A 58 0.82 0.23 -6.91
C GLY A 58 0.59 0.89 -5.54
N CYS A 59 1.65 1.45 -4.94
CA CYS A 59 1.55 2.18 -3.67
C CYS A 59 0.82 3.52 -3.80
N ALA A 60 0.89 4.15 -4.98
CA ALA A 60 0.41 5.51 -5.22
C ALA A 60 -1.08 5.72 -4.91
N PRO A 61 -2.03 4.85 -5.34
CA PRO A 61 -3.46 5.03 -5.10
C PRO A 61 -3.89 4.61 -3.69
N ILE A 62 -3.15 3.77 -2.98
CA ILE A 62 -3.59 3.13 -1.73
C ILE A 62 -3.80 4.18 -0.63
N TYR A 63 -2.81 5.06 -0.45
CA TYR A 63 -2.86 6.05 0.62
C TYR A 63 -3.99 7.08 0.45
N PRO A 64 -4.13 7.78 -0.69
CA PRO A 64 -5.23 8.72 -0.88
C PRO A 64 -6.60 8.04 -0.84
N SER A 65 -6.75 6.85 -1.44
CA SER A 65 -8.03 6.13 -1.41
C SER A 65 -8.41 5.68 0.00
N THR A 66 -7.45 5.35 0.85
CA THR A 66 -7.72 4.99 2.25
C THR A 66 -8.23 6.20 3.03
N ILE A 67 -7.61 7.37 2.86
CA ILE A 67 -8.04 8.63 3.52
C ILE A 67 -9.41 9.07 3.01
N HIS A 68 -9.64 9.02 1.70
CA HIS A 68 -10.92 9.36 1.08
C HIS A 68 -12.06 8.45 1.54
N ALA A 69 -11.79 7.17 1.74
CA ALA A 69 -12.79 6.21 2.21
C ALA A 69 -13.16 6.38 3.70
N THR A 70 -12.35 7.07 4.51
CA THR A 70 -12.55 7.19 5.95
C THR A 70 -13.85 7.93 6.30
N PRO A 71 -14.18 9.12 5.76
CA PRO A 71 -15.45 9.81 6.04
C PRO A 71 -16.67 8.99 5.59
N ALA A 72 -16.58 8.36 4.42
CA ALA A 72 -17.67 7.56 3.88
C ALA A 72 -17.96 6.30 4.71
N ARG A 73 -16.97 5.79 5.45
CA ARG A 73 -17.09 4.56 6.25
C ARG A 73 -17.46 4.80 7.70
N PHE A 74 -17.01 5.91 8.30
CA PHE A 74 -17.10 6.17 9.73
C PHE A 74 -17.82 7.47 10.08
N GLY A 75 -18.25 8.25 9.09
CA GLY A 75 -18.88 9.55 9.26
C GLY A 75 -17.88 10.71 9.37
N GLU A 76 -18.37 11.93 9.12
CA GLU A 76 -17.51 13.12 9.08
C GLU A 76 -16.95 13.50 10.46
N GLU A 77 -17.70 13.24 11.53
CA GLU A 77 -17.29 13.59 12.91
C GLU A 77 -16.02 12.84 13.35
N LEU A 78 -15.93 11.54 13.02
CA LEU A 78 -14.79 10.70 13.36
C LEU A 78 -13.68 10.70 12.30
N ALA A 79 -13.98 11.21 11.11
CA ALA A 79 -13.05 11.15 9.99
C ALA A 79 -11.73 11.87 10.26
N LEU A 80 -11.78 13.02 10.94
CA LEU A 80 -10.60 13.81 11.24
C LEU A 80 -9.68 13.09 12.24
N GLU A 81 -10.24 12.53 13.30
CA GLU A 81 -9.52 11.80 14.33
C GLU A 81 -8.90 10.52 13.76
N LEU A 82 -9.69 9.75 13.01
CA LEU A 82 -9.22 8.50 12.37
C LEU A 82 -8.14 8.76 11.33
N THR A 83 -8.28 9.82 10.53
CA THR A 83 -7.24 10.21 9.57
C THR A 83 -5.95 10.62 10.28
N GLY A 84 -6.05 11.36 11.38
CA GLY A 84 -4.89 11.70 12.20
C GLY A 84 -4.19 10.46 12.76
N MET A 85 -4.94 9.49 13.29
CA MET A 85 -4.41 8.22 13.76
C MET A 85 -3.75 7.42 12.62
N GLN A 86 -4.39 7.34 11.45
CA GLN A 86 -3.82 6.65 10.28
C GLN A 86 -2.47 7.25 9.87
N MET A 87 -2.38 8.58 9.83
CA MET A 87 -1.11 9.27 9.53
C MET A 87 -0.05 8.99 10.60
N ALA A 88 -0.41 9.07 11.89
CA ALA A 88 0.51 8.80 12.98
C ALA A 88 1.09 7.38 12.89
N PHE A 89 0.25 6.37 12.69
CA PHE A 89 0.70 4.99 12.51
C PHE A 89 1.55 4.80 11.25
N ALA A 90 1.23 5.48 10.15
CA ALA A 90 2.04 5.43 8.93
C ALA A 90 3.45 6.02 9.15
N TYR A 91 3.56 7.14 9.86
CA TYR A 91 4.87 7.73 10.19
C TYR A 91 5.66 6.88 11.17
N ILE A 92 5.03 6.38 12.23
CA ILE A 92 5.67 5.46 13.19
C ILE A 92 6.16 4.20 12.46
N GLY A 93 5.32 3.63 11.60
CA GLY A 93 5.69 2.47 10.79
C GLY A 93 6.91 2.75 9.91
N SER A 94 6.90 3.86 9.18
CA SER A 94 8.04 4.25 8.31
C SER A 94 9.32 4.47 9.11
N LEU A 95 9.22 5.13 10.26
CA LEU A 95 10.37 5.43 11.12
C LEU A 95 10.97 4.16 11.74
N ALA A 96 10.13 3.21 12.14
CA ALA A 96 10.56 1.97 12.80
C ALA A 96 11.02 0.90 11.81
N MET A 97 10.29 0.73 10.69
CA MET A 97 10.51 -0.39 9.77
C MET A 97 11.76 -0.22 8.92
N SER A 98 12.16 1.01 8.58
CA SER A 98 13.36 1.25 7.79
C SER A 98 14.65 0.87 8.53
N PRO A 99 14.90 1.29 9.79
CA PRO A 99 16.04 0.83 10.58
C PRO A 99 15.98 -0.67 10.88
N LEU A 100 14.77 -1.20 11.17
CA LEU A 100 14.59 -2.62 11.45
C LEU A 100 15.04 -3.47 10.26
N PHE A 101 14.65 -3.09 9.03
CA PHE A 101 15.13 -3.75 7.83
C PHE A 101 16.65 -3.62 7.67
N GLY A 102 17.21 -2.45 7.94
CA GLY A 102 18.67 -2.23 7.89
C GLY A 102 19.45 -3.19 8.80
N VAL A 103 18.99 -3.38 10.03
CA VAL A 103 19.58 -4.34 10.97
C VAL A 103 19.41 -5.78 10.47
N LEU A 104 18.20 -6.15 10.02
CA LEU A 104 17.95 -7.49 9.49
C LEU A 104 18.81 -7.80 8.26
N ALA A 105 18.95 -6.85 7.35
CA ALA A 105 19.77 -7.01 6.15
C ALA A 105 21.27 -7.16 6.48
N GLN A 106 21.76 -6.53 7.55
CA GLN A 106 23.13 -6.71 8.04
C GLN A 106 23.35 -8.09 8.68
N LEU A 107 22.36 -8.61 9.42
CA LEU A 107 22.49 -9.88 10.14
C LEU A 107 22.30 -11.11 9.23
N VAL A 108 21.36 -11.05 8.31
CA VAL A 108 20.92 -12.21 7.52
C VAL A 108 21.30 -12.07 6.04
N GLY A 109 21.51 -10.85 5.57
CA GLY A 109 21.81 -10.53 4.19
C GLY A 109 20.63 -9.91 3.43
N ALA A 110 20.93 -9.23 2.33
CA ALA A 110 19.93 -8.50 1.54
C ALA A 110 18.88 -9.40 0.85
N TRP A 111 19.13 -10.70 0.76
CA TRP A 111 18.19 -11.67 0.18
C TRP A 111 16.86 -11.79 0.94
N ILE A 112 16.80 -11.30 2.20
CA ILE A 112 15.57 -11.27 3.00
C ILE A 112 14.58 -10.22 2.50
N TYR A 113 15.00 -9.27 1.65
CA TYR A 113 14.16 -8.17 1.15
C TYR A 113 12.84 -8.62 0.51
N PRO A 114 12.81 -9.61 -0.41
CA PRO A 114 11.54 -10.09 -0.97
C PRO A 114 10.58 -10.63 0.10
N TRP A 115 11.08 -11.40 1.05
CA TRP A 115 10.26 -11.97 2.13
C TRP A 115 9.69 -10.91 3.07
N TYR A 116 10.48 -9.87 3.33
CA TYR A 116 10.05 -8.71 4.09
C TYR A 116 8.89 -7.97 3.40
N LEU A 117 8.97 -7.81 2.08
CA LEU A 117 7.91 -7.22 1.27
C LEU A 117 6.64 -8.07 1.26
N VAL A 118 6.76 -9.40 1.14
CA VAL A 118 5.60 -10.32 1.20
C VAL A 118 4.88 -10.20 2.53
N LEU A 119 5.61 -10.16 3.63
CA LEU A 119 5.02 -10.03 4.96
C LEU A 119 4.14 -8.77 5.05
N PHE A 120 4.63 -7.64 4.55
CA PHE A 120 3.85 -6.39 4.53
C PHE A 120 2.68 -6.44 3.56
N LEU A 121 2.86 -7.01 2.38
CA LEU A 121 1.78 -7.16 1.39
C LEU A 121 0.65 -8.01 1.96
N VAL A 122 0.97 -9.16 2.55
CA VAL A 122 -0.02 -10.04 3.18
C VAL A 122 -0.71 -9.34 4.35
N GLY A 123 0.05 -8.66 5.22
CA GLY A 123 -0.50 -7.87 6.32
C GLY A 123 -1.47 -6.80 5.84
N MET A 124 -1.11 -6.08 4.79
CA MET A 124 -1.95 -5.03 4.19
C MET A 124 -3.24 -5.61 3.58
N VAL A 125 -3.14 -6.72 2.85
CA VAL A 125 -4.31 -7.38 2.24
C VAL A 125 -5.24 -7.92 3.32
N VAL A 126 -4.71 -8.64 4.30
CA VAL A 126 -5.52 -9.22 5.39
C VAL A 126 -6.22 -8.13 6.21
N THR A 127 -5.50 -7.07 6.57
CA THR A 127 -6.08 -5.96 7.34
C THR A 127 -7.14 -5.22 6.51
N GLY A 128 -6.89 -4.99 5.23
CA GLY A 128 -7.82 -4.33 4.32
C GLY A 128 -9.11 -5.15 4.12
N GLU A 129 -9.02 -6.47 3.95
CA GLU A 129 -10.19 -7.33 3.79
C GLU A 129 -10.97 -7.49 5.11
N ARG A 130 -10.30 -7.56 6.25
CA ARG A 130 -10.97 -7.54 7.56
C ARG A 130 -11.73 -6.25 7.80
N LEU A 131 -11.12 -5.10 7.50
CA LEU A 131 -11.79 -3.80 7.61
C LEU A 131 -13.01 -3.73 6.69
N ASN A 132 -12.89 -4.17 5.44
CA ASN A 132 -14.02 -4.23 4.52
C ASN A 132 -15.14 -5.15 5.00
N GLY A 133 -14.81 -6.25 5.68
CA GLY A 133 -15.79 -7.16 6.31
C GLY A 133 -16.56 -6.49 7.43
N VAL A 134 -15.87 -5.80 8.35
CA VAL A 134 -16.49 -5.09 9.49
C VAL A 134 -17.41 -3.96 9.00
N VAL A 135 -16.96 -3.16 8.03
CA VAL A 135 -17.77 -2.06 7.47
C VAL A 135 -19.05 -2.60 6.82
N ARG A 136 -18.98 -3.72 6.08
CA ARG A 136 -20.18 -4.35 5.48
C ARG A 136 -21.20 -4.84 6.50
N LEU A 137 -20.73 -5.33 7.64
CA LEU A 137 -21.62 -5.76 8.72
C LEU A 137 -22.36 -4.58 9.34
N HIS A 138 -21.71 -3.43 9.44
CA HIS A 138 -22.30 -2.20 9.98
C HIS A 138 -23.34 -1.56 9.02
N GLU A 139 -23.13 -1.68 7.70
CA GLU A 139 -24.07 -1.21 6.68
C GLU A 139 -25.35 -2.06 6.60
N ARG A 140 -25.34 -3.28 7.17
CA ARG A 140 -26.48 -4.21 7.16
C ARG A 140 -27.28 -4.25 8.46
N ALA A 141 -26.77 -3.61 9.51
CA ALA A 141 -27.41 -3.49 10.82
C ALA A 141 -28.17 -2.18 10.96
#